data_4fe7ceec0ae61b8a6a482e4769bf012f
#
_entry.id   4fe7ceec0ae61b8a6a482e4769bf012f
#
_cell.length_a   1.000
_cell.length_b   1.000
_cell.length_c   1.000
_cell.angle_alpha   90.00
_cell.angle_beta   90.00
_cell.angle_gamma   90.00
#
_symmetry.space_group_name_H-M   'P 1'
#
loop_
_entity.id
_entity.type
_entity.pdbx_description
1 polymer ?
#
loop_
_entity_poly.entity_id
_entity_poly.type
_entity_poly.pdbx_seq_one_letter_code
_entity_poly.pdbx_strand_id
1 'polypeptide(L)'
;MFGISYEALVAVLAVAAIALYAIFGGADFGGGVWDVLASGPRRAQQQEIIGHAIGPVWETNHVWLIFMIVLLFTCFPPAFAELSIGLYVPLSLVLVGIILRGAAYAFRSQAYRAARLSQFWGHVFGIASIVSPFFFGACVGGLTVGSFAWTSPFALAVGALAVAVCAQVAAVFLTCEVRGPVRQDFRARGMLATLVLAVLGAIALGVAAATAPDVFAALRKPQSLPGIGTAMLLGFVVIGCLWFRRYNFARIAVSAETIAILVGWYASQAPYLIPGRLTFQQAAAPHETLRAFLLLAACGSALLVPSLWLLFRVFKSEPLDFVEHRGG
;
A
#
# COMPACT_ATOMS: atom_id res chain seq x y z
N MET A 1 -13.23 -23.60 26.18
CA MET A 1 -12.02 -22.85 25.81
C MET A 1 -12.15 -22.48 24.34
N PHE A 2 -12.42 -21.23 24.04
CA PHE A 2 -12.38 -20.74 22.67
C PHE A 2 -10.91 -20.59 22.25
N GLY A 3 -10.28 -21.70 21.87
CA GLY A 3 -8.94 -21.65 21.29
C GLY A 3 -9.01 -21.06 19.90
N ILE A 4 -8.36 -19.92 19.65
CA ILE A 4 -8.17 -19.37 18.31
C ILE A 4 -7.38 -20.42 17.52
N SER A 5 -7.89 -20.83 16.35
CA SER A 5 -7.21 -21.83 15.53
C SER A 5 -5.92 -21.25 14.90
N TYR A 6 -4.95 -22.12 14.61
CA TYR A 6 -3.68 -21.67 13.98
C TYR A 6 -3.92 -21.05 12.62
N GLU A 7 -4.89 -21.55 11.86
CA GLU A 7 -5.30 -20.98 10.56
C GLU A 7 -5.79 -19.53 10.71
N ALA A 8 -6.59 -19.26 11.76
CA ALA A 8 -7.08 -17.91 12.03
C ALA A 8 -5.95 -16.97 12.43
N LEU A 9 -4.99 -17.43 13.26
CA LEU A 9 -3.81 -16.64 13.63
C LEU A 9 -2.96 -16.29 12.41
N VAL A 10 -2.70 -17.27 11.54
CA VAL A 10 -1.93 -17.04 10.30
C VAL A 10 -2.69 -16.13 9.35
N ALA A 11 -4.01 -16.24 9.24
CA ALA A 11 -4.83 -15.33 8.44
C ALA A 11 -4.76 -13.88 8.96
N VAL A 12 -4.78 -13.68 10.28
CA VAL A 12 -4.59 -12.35 10.89
C VAL A 12 -3.19 -11.80 10.57
N LEU A 13 -2.14 -12.64 10.66
CA LEU A 13 -0.78 -12.22 10.26
C LEU A 13 -0.69 -11.85 8.78
N ALA A 14 -1.40 -12.57 7.90
CA ALA A 14 -1.48 -12.23 6.48
C ALA A 14 -2.10 -10.86 6.26
N VAL A 15 -3.23 -10.58 6.90
CA VAL A 15 -3.88 -9.25 6.82
C VAL A 15 -2.99 -8.16 7.40
N ALA A 16 -2.30 -8.42 8.52
CA ALA A 16 -1.35 -7.47 9.10
C ALA A 16 -0.18 -7.18 8.17
N ALA A 17 0.40 -8.20 7.53
CA ALA A 17 1.48 -8.03 6.56
C ALA A 17 1.06 -7.20 5.34
N ILE A 18 -0.13 -7.48 4.78
CA ILE A 18 -0.70 -6.67 3.68
C ILE A 18 -0.93 -5.23 4.13
N ALA A 19 -1.46 -5.01 5.33
CA ALA A 19 -1.71 -3.68 5.87
C ALA A 19 -0.41 -2.89 6.06
N LEU A 20 0.62 -3.50 6.63
CA LEU A 20 1.94 -2.88 6.79
C LEU A 20 2.58 -2.58 5.43
N TYR A 21 2.48 -3.50 4.47
CA TYR A 21 2.96 -3.25 3.12
C TYR A 21 2.16 -2.14 2.42
N ALA A 22 0.85 -2.10 2.57
CA ALA A 22 0.01 -1.04 1.99
C ALA A 22 0.32 0.34 2.58
N ILE A 23 0.70 0.43 3.86
CA ILE A 23 1.08 1.69 4.50
C ILE A 23 2.51 2.09 4.10
N PHE A 24 3.49 1.24 4.37
CA PHE A 24 4.91 1.59 4.17
C PHE A 24 5.32 1.54 2.69
N GLY A 25 4.99 0.46 1.99
CA GLY A 25 5.19 0.36 0.55
C GLY A 25 4.30 1.34 -0.22
N GLY A 26 3.07 1.56 0.26
CA GLY A 26 2.17 2.58 -0.28
C GLY A 26 2.75 3.99 -0.19
N ALA A 27 3.38 4.35 0.93
CA ALA A 27 4.09 5.62 1.06
C ALA A 27 5.22 5.75 0.04
N ASP A 28 5.96 4.67 -0.23
CA ASP A 28 7.03 4.66 -1.22
C ASP A 28 6.52 4.81 -2.65
N PHE A 29 5.54 3.98 -3.06
CA PHE A 29 4.95 4.07 -4.39
C PHE A 29 4.28 5.42 -4.61
N GLY A 30 3.51 5.91 -3.62
CA GLY A 30 2.87 7.20 -3.69
C GLY A 30 3.86 8.37 -3.75
N GLY A 31 5.04 8.24 -3.13
CA GLY A 31 6.13 9.18 -3.31
C GLY A 31 6.55 9.29 -4.77
N GLY A 32 6.69 8.17 -5.49
CA GLY A 32 6.97 8.17 -6.92
C GLY A 32 5.84 8.79 -7.77
N VAL A 33 4.57 8.58 -7.38
CA VAL A 33 3.43 9.28 -8.01
C VAL A 33 3.60 10.80 -7.88
N TRP A 34 3.94 11.31 -6.69
CA TRP A 34 4.12 12.75 -6.47
C TRP A 34 5.41 13.29 -7.07
N ASP A 35 6.43 12.47 -7.27
CA ASP A 35 7.65 12.87 -7.99
C ASP A 35 7.36 13.22 -9.45
N VAL A 36 6.55 12.41 -10.14
CA VAL A 36 6.10 12.68 -11.51
C VAL A 36 5.14 13.90 -11.57
N LEU A 37 4.23 14.00 -10.60
CA LEU A 37 3.25 15.07 -10.51
C LEU A 37 3.82 16.34 -9.84
N ALA A 38 5.12 16.38 -9.54
CA ALA A 38 5.77 17.55 -9.00
C ALA A 38 5.66 18.72 -9.96
N SER A 39 5.20 19.88 -9.48
CA SER A 39 4.84 21.03 -10.33
C SER A 39 5.01 22.37 -9.61
N GLY A 40 4.94 23.45 -10.38
CA GLY A 40 5.06 24.81 -9.89
C GLY A 40 6.50 25.22 -9.56
N PRO A 41 6.69 26.41 -8.97
CA PRO A 41 8.03 26.97 -8.71
C PRO A 41 8.88 26.14 -7.75
N ARG A 42 8.28 25.30 -6.91
CA ARG A 42 8.96 24.43 -5.95
C ARG A 42 9.13 22.99 -6.43
N ARG A 43 9.00 22.70 -7.72
CA ARG A 43 9.09 21.34 -8.29
C ARG A 43 10.37 20.62 -7.85
N ALA A 44 11.52 21.27 -8.00
CA ALA A 44 12.82 20.68 -7.65
C ALA A 44 12.90 20.33 -6.16
N GLN A 45 12.45 21.21 -5.27
CA GLN A 45 12.40 20.95 -3.83
C GLN A 45 11.45 19.80 -3.47
N GLN A 46 10.29 19.72 -4.13
CA GLN A 46 9.36 18.61 -3.93
C GLN A 46 10.01 17.26 -4.27
N GLN A 47 10.72 17.18 -5.41
CA GLN A 47 11.41 15.97 -5.87
C GLN A 47 12.59 15.59 -4.96
N GLU A 48 13.35 16.57 -4.49
CA GLU A 48 14.43 16.37 -3.54
C GLU A 48 13.94 15.79 -2.21
N ILE A 49 12.88 16.36 -1.66
CA ILE A 49 12.24 15.91 -0.41
C ILE A 49 11.73 14.47 -0.55
N ILE A 50 11.05 14.16 -1.67
CA ILE A 50 10.57 12.80 -1.94
C ILE A 50 11.75 11.81 -1.98
N GLY A 51 12.84 12.17 -2.66
CA GLY A 51 14.05 11.34 -2.73
C GLY A 51 14.66 11.06 -1.35
N HIS A 52 14.75 12.09 -0.51
CA HIS A 52 15.25 11.94 0.87
C HIS A 52 14.32 11.14 1.78
N ALA A 53 13.00 11.32 1.64
CA ALA A 53 12.02 10.62 2.45
C ALA A 53 11.97 9.12 2.15
N ILE A 54 12.17 8.74 0.87
CA ILE A 54 12.11 7.34 0.41
C ILE A 54 13.45 6.62 0.65
N GLY A 55 14.59 7.29 0.37
CA GLY A 55 15.90 6.68 0.27
C GLY A 55 16.30 5.75 1.42
N PRO A 56 16.18 6.15 2.69
CA PRO A 56 16.67 5.35 3.81
C PRO A 56 15.83 4.09 4.11
N VAL A 57 14.60 4.00 3.63
CA VAL A 57 13.63 3.01 4.12
C VAL A 57 12.96 2.16 3.02
N TRP A 58 13.17 2.47 1.74
CA TRP A 58 12.44 1.80 0.65
C TRP A 58 12.70 0.29 0.58
N GLU A 59 13.93 -0.15 0.82
CA GLU A 59 14.27 -1.58 0.83
C GLU A 59 13.58 -2.31 1.98
N THR A 60 13.51 -1.67 3.14
CA THR A 60 12.92 -2.25 4.35
C THR A 60 11.41 -2.47 4.20
N ASN A 61 10.74 -1.66 3.38
CA ASN A 61 9.31 -1.77 3.19
C ASN A 61 8.92 -3.05 2.42
N HIS A 62 9.80 -3.57 1.55
CA HIS A 62 9.56 -4.82 0.84
C HIS A 62 9.64 -6.08 1.72
N VAL A 63 10.17 -5.98 2.94
CA VAL A 63 10.18 -7.10 3.90
C VAL A 63 8.76 -7.60 4.15
N TRP A 64 7.76 -6.71 4.21
CA TRP A 64 6.36 -7.10 4.43
C TRP A 64 5.77 -7.87 3.24
N LEU A 65 6.16 -7.50 2.01
CA LEU A 65 5.77 -8.24 0.80
C LEU A 65 6.41 -9.64 0.79
N ILE A 66 7.70 -9.73 1.09
CA ILE A 66 8.41 -11.01 1.16
C ILE A 66 7.80 -11.89 2.26
N PHE A 67 7.53 -11.33 3.43
CA PHE A 67 6.87 -12.04 4.51
C PHE A 67 5.50 -12.60 4.08
N MET A 68 4.69 -11.80 3.37
CA MET A 68 3.40 -12.25 2.84
C MET A 68 3.54 -13.40 1.83
N ILE A 69 4.52 -13.32 0.92
CA ILE A 69 4.79 -14.39 -0.06
C ILE A 69 5.20 -15.69 0.66
N VAL A 70 6.13 -15.59 1.62
CA VAL A 70 6.60 -16.75 2.40
C VAL A 70 5.45 -17.35 3.24
N LEU A 71 4.61 -16.50 3.85
CA LEU A 71 3.44 -16.93 4.59
C LEU A 71 2.46 -17.71 3.70
N LEU A 72 2.11 -17.17 2.54
CA LEU A 72 1.20 -17.84 1.59
C LEU A 72 1.80 -19.17 1.10
N PHE A 73 3.07 -19.17 0.71
CA PHE A 73 3.76 -20.36 0.23
C PHE A 73 3.83 -21.47 1.29
N THR A 74 4.11 -21.09 2.54
CA THR A 74 4.34 -22.05 3.63
C THR A 74 3.04 -22.49 4.30
N CYS A 75 2.14 -21.55 4.56
CA CYS A 75 0.94 -21.80 5.38
C CYS A 75 -0.31 -22.11 4.54
N PHE A 76 -0.36 -21.68 3.28
CA PHE A 76 -1.50 -21.87 2.36
C PHE A 76 -1.04 -22.30 0.97
N PRO A 77 -0.30 -23.45 0.83
CA PRO A 77 0.32 -23.87 -0.43
C PRO A 77 -0.67 -24.00 -1.61
N PRO A 78 -1.88 -24.59 -1.45
CA PRO A 78 -2.83 -24.68 -2.55
C PRO A 78 -3.28 -23.32 -3.06
N ALA A 79 -3.54 -22.37 -2.15
CA ALA A 79 -3.92 -21.02 -2.52
C ALA A 79 -2.77 -20.26 -3.18
N PHE A 80 -1.54 -20.42 -2.69
CA PHE A 80 -0.35 -19.85 -3.34
C PHE A 80 -0.20 -20.33 -4.79
N ALA A 81 -0.38 -21.63 -5.04
CA ALA A 81 -0.30 -22.19 -6.37
C ALA A 81 -1.38 -21.61 -7.31
N GLU A 82 -2.65 -21.60 -6.87
CA GLU A 82 -3.75 -21.05 -7.68
C GLU A 82 -3.58 -19.56 -7.95
N LEU A 83 -3.18 -18.76 -6.95
CA LEU A 83 -2.92 -17.32 -7.10
C LEU A 83 -1.77 -17.07 -8.07
N SER A 84 -0.67 -17.82 -7.94
CA SER A 84 0.52 -17.67 -8.79
C SER A 84 0.22 -17.99 -10.26
N ILE A 85 -0.61 -19.01 -10.52
CA ILE A 85 -1.02 -19.40 -11.87
C ILE A 85 -2.08 -18.43 -12.41
N GLY A 86 -3.14 -18.16 -11.61
CA GLY A 86 -4.27 -17.36 -12.08
C GLY A 86 -3.93 -15.88 -12.29
N LEU A 87 -3.00 -15.34 -11.50
CA LEU A 87 -2.57 -13.94 -11.55
C LEU A 87 -1.13 -13.79 -12.10
N TYR A 88 -0.62 -14.78 -12.81
CA TYR A 88 0.76 -14.79 -13.34
C TYR A 88 1.13 -13.49 -14.05
N VAL A 89 0.27 -13.02 -14.99
CA VAL A 89 0.57 -11.82 -15.78
C VAL A 89 0.65 -10.57 -14.92
N PRO A 90 -0.39 -10.18 -14.14
CA PRO A 90 -0.32 -8.96 -13.36
C PRO A 90 0.74 -9.03 -12.24
N LEU A 91 1.00 -10.20 -11.63
CA LEU A 91 2.09 -10.37 -10.65
C LEU A 91 3.47 -10.18 -11.30
N SER A 92 3.67 -10.65 -12.55
CA SER A 92 4.90 -10.39 -13.30
C SER A 92 5.08 -8.90 -13.61
N LEU A 93 4.00 -8.18 -13.94
CA LEU A 93 4.04 -6.74 -14.17
C LEU A 93 4.36 -5.96 -12.89
N VAL A 94 3.83 -6.41 -11.74
CA VAL A 94 4.22 -5.88 -10.42
C VAL A 94 5.71 -6.05 -10.19
N LEU A 95 6.23 -7.27 -10.39
CA LEU A 95 7.65 -7.58 -10.18
C LEU A 95 8.56 -6.72 -11.07
N VAL A 96 8.24 -6.64 -12.38
CA VAL A 96 8.96 -5.76 -13.31
C VAL A 96 8.92 -4.31 -12.84
N GLY A 97 7.76 -3.82 -12.39
CA GLY A 97 7.62 -2.48 -11.85
C GLY A 97 8.51 -2.23 -10.62
N ILE A 98 8.54 -3.17 -9.68
CA ILE A 98 9.39 -3.07 -8.47
C ILE A 98 10.89 -3.05 -8.86
N ILE A 99 11.32 -3.93 -9.77
CA ILE A 99 12.72 -3.98 -10.25
C ILE A 99 13.09 -2.69 -10.96
N LEU A 100 12.25 -2.21 -11.90
CA LEU A 100 12.50 -0.96 -12.63
C LEU A 100 12.53 0.25 -11.69
N ARG A 101 11.67 0.28 -10.66
CA ARG A 101 11.66 1.34 -9.67
C ARG A 101 12.97 1.39 -8.87
N GLY A 102 13.44 0.24 -8.38
CA GLY A 102 14.71 0.13 -7.65
C GLY A 102 15.90 0.52 -8.51
N ALA A 103 15.98 0.00 -9.74
CA ALA A 103 17.02 0.34 -10.71
C ALA A 103 16.99 1.85 -11.03
N ALA A 104 15.81 2.40 -11.30
CA ALA A 104 15.66 3.82 -11.63
C ALA A 104 16.08 4.73 -10.46
N TYR A 105 15.78 4.38 -9.21
CA TYR A 105 16.25 5.11 -8.05
C TYR A 105 17.78 5.10 -7.96
N ALA A 106 18.42 3.93 -8.10
CA ALA A 106 19.87 3.80 -8.06
C ALA A 106 20.56 4.55 -9.21
N PHE A 107 20.08 4.41 -10.45
CA PHE A 107 20.68 5.11 -11.59
C PHE A 107 20.44 6.63 -11.54
N ARG A 108 19.29 7.09 -11.08
CA ARG A 108 19.02 8.52 -10.90
C ARG A 108 19.99 9.15 -9.90
N SER A 109 20.31 8.47 -8.81
CA SER A 109 21.26 8.96 -7.79
C SER A 109 22.69 9.06 -8.33
N GLN A 110 23.09 8.20 -9.28
CA GLN A 110 24.42 8.22 -9.91
C GLN A 110 24.49 9.19 -11.12
N ALA A 111 23.36 9.50 -11.74
CA ALA A 111 23.30 10.32 -12.95
C ALA A 111 23.29 11.85 -12.68
N TYR A 112 23.69 12.31 -11.50
CA TYR A 112 23.59 13.72 -11.09
C TYR A 112 24.34 14.69 -12.03
N ARG A 113 25.39 14.23 -12.76
CA ARG A 113 26.15 15.03 -13.74
C ARG A 113 25.52 15.06 -15.13
N ALA A 114 24.53 14.21 -15.42
CA ALA A 114 23.89 14.08 -16.74
C ALA A 114 22.38 14.34 -16.63
N ALA A 115 21.99 15.61 -16.71
CA ALA A 115 20.60 16.05 -16.47
C ALA A 115 19.54 15.28 -17.27
N ARG A 116 19.81 14.99 -18.56
CA ARG A 116 18.89 14.22 -19.40
C ARG A 116 18.70 12.77 -18.90
N LEU A 117 19.80 12.14 -18.47
CA LEU A 117 19.77 10.77 -17.96
C LEU A 117 19.06 10.70 -16.60
N SER A 118 19.29 11.67 -15.73
CA SER A 118 18.60 11.80 -14.44
C SER A 118 17.09 12.01 -14.64
N GLN A 119 16.67 12.84 -15.62
CA GLN A 119 15.26 13.02 -15.96
C GLN A 119 14.63 11.73 -16.50
N PHE A 120 15.31 11.02 -17.40
CA PHE A 120 14.83 9.75 -17.93
C PHE A 120 14.56 8.73 -16.80
N TRP A 121 15.54 8.51 -15.91
CA TRP A 121 15.36 7.61 -14.78
C TRP A 121 14.31 8.10 -13.78
N GLY A 122 14.13 9.43 -13.64
CA GLY A 122 13.02 10.00 -12.87
C GLY A 122 11.65 9.62 -13.43
N HIS A 123 11.46 9.65 -14.77
CA HIS A 123 10.22 9.20 -15.39
C HIS A 123 10.00 7.69 -15.23
N VAL A 124 11.06 6.87 -15.43
CA VAL A 124 10.99 5.41 -15.20
C VAL A 124 10.57 5.11 -13.75
N PHE A 125 11.19 5.78 -12.78
CA PHE A 125 10.85 5.66 -11.36
C PHE A 125 9.37 5.95 -11.09
N GLY A 126 8.86 7.06 -11.62
CA GLY A 126 7.47 7.45 -11.40
C GLY A 126 6.46 6.54 -12.09
N ILE A 127 6.70 6.15 -13.37
CA ILE A 127 5.84 5.21 -14.07
C ILE A 127 5.81 3.86 -13.35
N ALA A 128 6.95 3.32 -12.96
CA ALA A 128 7.05 2.09 -12.21
C ALA A 128 6.32 2.15 -10.85
N SER A 129 6.35 3.34 -10.22
CA SER A 129 5.64 3.61 -8.95
C SER A 129 4.12 3.71 -9.10
N ILE A 130 3.60 3.88 -10.31
CA ILE A 130 2.17 3.81 -10.63
C ILE A 130 1.78 2.40 -11.05
N VAL A 131 2.58 1.78 -11.92
CA VAL A 131 2.32 0.46 -12.50
C VAL A 131 2.25 -0.63 -11.43
N SER A 132 3.21 -0.64 -10.48
CA SER A 132 3.24 -1.67 -9.44
C SER A 132 1.99 -1.69 -8.56
N PRO A 133 1.58 -0.61 -7.88
CA PRO A 133 0.38 -0.64 -7.06
C PRO A 133 -0.91 -0.81 -7.88
N PHE A 134 -0.94 -0.33 -9.13
CA PHE A 134 -2.07 -0.56 -10.01
C PHE A 134 -2.30 -2.06 -10.25
N PHE A 135 -1.26 -2.80 -10.63
CA PHE A 135 -1.39 -4.24 -10.88
C PHE A 135 -1.55 -5.04 -9.58
N PHE A 136 -1.01 -4.60 -8.44
CA PHE A 136 -1.38 -5.18 -7.14
C PHE A 136 -2.88 -5.05 -6.87
N GLY A 137 -3.44 -3.86 -7.07
CA GLY A 137 -4.88 -3.64 -6.93
C GLY A 137 -5.70 -4.46 -7.93
N ALA A 138 -5.24 -4.58 -9.19
CA ALA A 138 -5.88 -5.42 -10.18
C ALA A 138 -5.85 -6.92 -9.80
N CYS A 139 -4.75 -7.40 -9.18
CA CYS A 139 -4.71 -8.74 -8.59
C CYS A 139 -5.77 -8.93 -7.51
N VAL A 140 -5.88 -7.97 -6.57
CA VAL A 140 -6.88 -8.00 -5.50
C VAL A 140 -8.30 -8.00 -6.09
N GLY A 141 -8.57 -7.16 -7.09
CA GLY A 141 -9.86 -7.11 -7.77
C GLY A 141 -10.19 -8.41 -8.52
N GLY A 142 -9.23 -8.96 -9.25
CA GLY A 142 -9.38 -10.23 -9.97
C GLY A 142 -9.58 -11.43 -9.04
N LEU A 143 -8.87 -11.44 -7.90
CA LEU A 143 -9.10 -12.40 -6.83
C LEU A 143 -10.51 -12.28 -6.25
N THR A 144 -10.95 -11.05 -5.97
CA THR A 144 -12.26 -10.77 -5.37
C THR A 144 -13.43 -11.28 -6.23
N VAL A 145 -13.30 -11.20 -7.54
CA VAL A 145 -14.30 -11.76 -8.49
C VAL A 145 -14.25 -13.31 -8.53
N GLY A 146 -13.22 -13.94 -7.98
CA GLY A 146 -13.07 -15.41 -7.92
C GLY A 146 -12.63 -16.07 -9.22
N SER A 147 -12.57 -15.34 -10.33
CA SER A 147 -12.18 -15.85 -11.66
C SER A 147 -10.76 -15.49 -12.08
N PHE A 148 -10.02 -14.75 -11.23
CA PHE A 148 -8.72 -14.17 -11.55
C PHE A 148 -8.73 -13.21 -12.75
N ALA A 149 -9.92 -12.67 -13.09
CA ALA A 149 -10.11 -11.75 -14.20
C ALA A 149 -9.58 -10.35 -13.86
N TRP A 150 -8.26 -10.20 -13.81
CA TRP A 150 -7.55 -8.97 -13.48
C TRP A 150 -7.80 -7.83 -14.49
N THR A 151 -8.27 -8.14 -15.69
CA THR A 151 -8.68 -7.17 -16.72
C THR A 151 -10.15 -6.78 -16.65
N SER A 152 -10.91 -7.35 -15.70
CA SER A 152 -12.33 -6.98 -15.53
C SER A 152 -12.45 -5.50 -15.14
N PRO A 153 -13.57 -4.83 -15.49
CA PRO A 153 -13.79 -3.43 -15.12
C PRO A 153 -13.64 -3.19 -13.61
N PHE A 154 -14.13 -4.12 -12.79
CA PHE A 154 -13.97 -4.04 -11.33
C PHE A 154 -12.50 -4.15 -10.90
N ALA A 155 -11.75 -5.10 -11.45
CA ALA A 155 -10.32 -5.27 -11.11
C ALA A 155 -9.50 -4.03 -11.49
N LEU A 156 -9.77 -3.44 -12.66
CA LEU A 156 -9.09 -2.21 -13.09
C LEU A 156 -9.46 -1.01 -12.18
N ALA A 157 -10.71 -0.91 -11.74
CA ALA A 157 -11.14 0.10 -10.78
C ALA A 157 -10.42 -0.06 -9.43
N VAL A 158 -10.26 -1.31 -8.93
CA VAL A 158 -9.49 -1.60 -7.72
C VAL A 158 -8.01 -1.27 -7.92
N GLY A 159 -7.45 -1.49 -9.13
CA GLY A 159 -6.11 -1.05 -9.50
C GLY A 159 -5.92 0.46 -9.35
N ALA A 160 -6.84 1.25 -9.91
CA ALA A 160 -6.83 2.69 -9.77
C ALA A 160 -6.98 3.15 -8.31
N LEU A 161 -7.84 2.46 -7.55
CA LEU A 161 -8.04 2.71 -6.12
C LEU A 161 -6.74 2.48 -5.33
N ALA A 162 -5.99 1.41 -5.62
CA ALA A 162 -4.72 1.13 -4.96
C ALA A 162 -3.67 2.22 -5.19
N VAL A 163 -3.59 2.76 -6.41
CA VAL A 163 -2.72 3.92 -6.71
C VAL A 163 -3.15 5.15 -5.91
N ALA A 164 -4.45 5.40 -5.78
CA ALA A 164 -4.97 6.54 -5.02
C ALA A 164 -4.68 6.40 -3.51
N VAL A 165 -4.79 5.18 -2.93
CA VAL A 165 -4.37 4.90 -1.55
C VAL A 165 -2.89 5.22 -1.37
N CYS A 166 -2.02 4.74 -2.27
CA CYS A 166 -0.60 5.02 -2.20
C CYS A 166 -0.32 6.54 -2.27
N ALA A 167 -0.97 7.24 -3.20
CA ALA A 167 -0.81 8.69 -3.36
C ALA A 167 -1.27 9.45 -2.10
N GLN A 168 -2.38 9.06 -1.49
CA GLN A 168 -2.90 9.66 -0.26
C GLN A 168 -1.94 9.44 0.91
N VAL A 169 -1.54 8.19 1.16
CA VAL A 169 -0.61 7.85 2.26
C VAL A 169 0.68 8.64 2.12
N ALA A 170 1.28 8.66 0.93
CA ALA A 170 2.53 9.39 0.68
C ALA A 170 2.38 10.89 0.92
N ALA A 171 1.33 11.53 0.38
CA ALA A 171 1.13 12.97 0.55
C ALA A 171 0.97 13.34 2.02
N VAL A 172 0.21 12.55 2.78
CA VAL A 172 0.01 12.78 4.23
C VAL A 172 1.32 12.58 5.00
N PHE A 173 2.08 11.51 4.72
CA PHE A 173 3.36 11.24 5.39
C PHE A 173 4.37 12.35 5.10
N LEU A 174 4.47 12.82 3.86
CA LEU A 174 5.36 13.90 3.47
C LEU A 174 5.05 15.22 4.20
N THR A 175 3.81 15.46 4.65
CA THR A 175 3.53 16.62 5.50
C THR A 175 4.22 16.57 6.86
N CYS A 176 4.59 15.38 7.34
CA CYS A 176 5.31 15.21 8.60
C CYS A 176 6.84 15.31 8.41
N GLU A 177 7.34 14.99 7.21
CA GLU A 177 8.78 14.95 6.91
C GLU A 177 9.37 16.34 6.62
N VAL A 178 8.54 17.35 6.33
CA VAL A 178 9.01 18.68 5.91
C VAL A 178 8.33 19.82 6.63
N ARG A 179 9.00 20.99 6.65
CA ARG A 179 8.46 22.26 7.14
C ARG A 179 8.39 23.30 6.02
N GLY A 180 7.75 24.43 6.32
CA GLY A 180 7.70 25.58 5.41
C GLY A 180 6.68 25.46 4.26
N PRO A 181 6.90 26.18 3.14
CA PRO A 181 5.93 26.26 2.03
C PRO A 181 5.65 24.94 1.33
N VAL A 182 6.65 24.06 1.19
CA VAL A 182 6.50 22.75 0.53
C VAL A 182 5.55 21.83 1.32
N ARG A 183 5.48 21.96 2.66
CA ARG A 183 4.47 21.27 3.46
C ARG A 183 3.04 21.62 3.01
N GLN A 184 2.79 22.87 2.61
CA GLN A 184 1.47 23.27 2.15
C GLN A 184 1.12 22.63 0.80
N ASP A 185 2.12 22.43 -0.08
CA ASP A 185 1.93 21.72 -1.34
C ASP A 185 1.48 20.28 -1.07
N PHE A 186 2.18 19.55 -0.16
CA PHE A 186 1.81 18.18 0.19
C PHE A 186 0.49 18.10 0.97
N ARG A 187 0.17 19.12 1.78
CA ARG A 187 -1.14 19.23 2.42
C ARG A 187 -2.27 19.32 1.38
N ALA A 188 -2.14 20.19 0.38
CA ALA A 188 -3.13 20.31 -0.68
C ALA A 188 -3.27 19.01 -1.49
N ARG A 189 -2.15 18.36 -1.79
CA ARG A 189 -2.11 17.06 -2.46
C ARG A 189 -2.74 15.95 -1.63
N GLY A 190 -2.53 15.94 -0.31
CA GLY A 190 -3.17 14.99 0.60
C GLY A 190 -4.69 15.14 0.62
N MET A 191 -5.21 16.37 0.68
CA MET A 191 -6.66 16.63 0.58
C MET A 191 -7.23 16.19 -0.78
N LEU A 192 -6.53 16.53 -1.88
CA LEU A 192 -6.92 16.11 -3.22
C LEU A 192 -6.91 14.59 -3.36
N ALA A 193 -5.87 13.91 -2.90
CA ALA A 193 -5.77 12.46 -2.98
C ALA A 193 -6.86 11.75 -2.17
N THR A 194 -7.23 12.28 -0.99
CA THR A 194 -8.36 11.76 -0.21
C THR A 194 -9.68 11.90 -0.96
N LEU A 195 -9.91 13.04 -1.63
CA LEU A 195 -11.11 13.24 -2.45
C LEU A 195 -11.11 12.28 -3.66
N VAL A 196 -9.98 12.14 -4.36
CA VAL A 196 -9.83 11.21 -5.49
C VAL A 196 -10.08 9.77 -5.04
N LEU A 197 -9.55 9.38 -3.88
CA LEU A 197 -9.79 8.05 -3.30
C LEU A 197 -11.29 7.82 -3.04
N ALA A 198 -11.98 8.79 -2.46
CA ALA A 198 -13.42 8.70 -2.22
C ALA A 198 -14.22 8.55 -3.53
N VAL A 199 -13.88 9.33 -4.55
CA VAL A 199 -14.52 9.26 -5.87
C VAL A 199 -14.26 7.90 -6.54
N LEU A 200 -13.00 7.43 -6.54
CA LEU A 200 -12.65 6.13 -7.10
C LEU A 200 -13.30 4.98 -6.32
N GLY A 201 -13.44 5.11 -5.00
CA GLY A 201 -14.17 4.16 -4.17
C GLY A 201 -15.65 4.08 -4.57
N ALA A 202 -16.30 5.22 -4.77
CA ALA A 202 -17.69 5.26 -5.26
C ALA A 202 -17.81 4.68 -6.68
N ILE A 203 -16.86 4.97 -7.58
CA ILE A 203 -16.80 4.37 -8.92
C ILE A 203 -16.63 2.86 -8.84
N ALA A 204 -15.71 2.37 -8.01
CA ALA A 204 -15.48 0.93 -7.84
C ALA A 204 -16.72 0.21 -7.32
N LEU A 205 -17.47 0.81 -6.38
CA LEU A 205 -18.75 0.28 -5.90
C LEU A 205 -19.82 0.27 -7.02
N GLY A 206 -19.91 1.34 -7.81
CA GLY A 206 -20.83 1.40 -8.97
C GLY A 206 -20.49 0.36 -10.04
N VAL A 207 -19.21 0.19 -10.35
CA VAL A 207 -18.72 -0.84 -11.28
C VAL A 207 -18.99 -2.24 -10.71
N ALA A 208 -18.77 -2.46 -9.40
CA ALA A 208 -19.13 -3.74 -8.76
C ALA A 208 -20.63 -4.05 -8.90
N ALA A 209 -21.48 -3.06 -8.66
CA ALA A 209 -22.94 -3.24 -8.80
C ALA A 209 -23.36 -3.62 -10.24
N ALA A 210 -22.67 -3.06 -11.25
CA ALA A 210 -22.98 -3.28 -12.66
C ALA A 210 -22.36 -4.56 -13.25
N THR A 211 -21.13 -4.93 -12.82
CA THR A 211 -20.34 -5.98 -13.50
C THR A 211 -19.95 -7.16 -12.60
N ALA A 212 -20.11 -7.05 -11.28
CA ALA A 212 -19.76 -8.07 -10.30
C ALA A 212 -20.77 -8.09 -9.13
N PRO A 213 -22.05 -8.46 -9.38
CA PRO A 213 -23.13 -8.37 -8.39
C PRO A 213 -22.85 -9.18 -7.11
N ASP A 214 -22.18 -10.32 -7.21
CA ASP A 214 -21.79 -11.14 -6.06
C ASP A 214 -20.80 -10.41 -5.14
N VAL A 215 -19.84 -9.69 -5.73
CA VAL A 215 -18.88 -8.84 -5.00
C VAL A 215 -19.62 -7.70 -4.32
N PHE A 216 -20.53 -7.04 -5.04
CA PHE A 216 -21.33 -5.95 -4.49
C PHE A 216 -22.21 -6.43 -3.33
N ALA A 217 -22.83 -7.60 -3.45
CA ALA A 217 -23.58 -8.23 -2.36
C ALA A 217 -22.68 -8.57 -1.17
N ALA A 218 -21.47 -9.08 -1.42
CA ALA A 218 -20.50 -9.41 -0.37
C ALA A 218 -20.04 -8.17 0.41
N LEU A 219 -19.78 -7.04 -0.26
CA LEU A 219 -19.41 -5.76 0.36
C LEU A 219 -20.54 -5.17 1.23
N ARG A 220 -21.80 -5.52 0.96
CA ARG A 220 -22.97 -5.08 1.75
C ARG A 220 -23.32 -6.00 2.92
N LYS A 221 -22.60 -7.10 3.12
CA LYS A 221 -22.83 -7.97 4.29
C LYS A 221 -22.59 -7.21 5.59
N PRO A 222 -23.35 -7.49 6.67
CA PRO A 222 -23.18 -6.83 7.98
C PRO A 222 -21.74 -6.85 8.51
N GLN A 223 -20.98 -7.89 8.20
CA GLN A 223 -19.59 -8.04 8.63
C GLN A 223 -18.61 -7.12 7.90
N SER A 224 -18.93 -6.64 6.70
CA SER A 224 -18.08 -5.76 5.89
C SER A 224 -18.35 -4.28 6.15
N LEU A 225 -19.61 -3.95 6.47
CA LEU A 225 -20.07 -2.57 6.66
C LEU A 225 -19.27 -1.78 7.73
N PRO A 226 -18.89 -2.36 8.89
CA PRO A 226 -18.09 -1.63 9.86
C PRO A 226 -16.75 -1.18 9.32
N GLY A 227 -16.05 -2.06 8.56
CA GLY A 227 -14.76 -1.72 7.94
C GLY A 227 -14.90 -0.61 6.90
N ILE A 228 -15.88 -0.73 6.01
CA ILE A 228 -16.16 0.27 4.96
C ILE A 228 -16.59 1.61 5.60
N GLY A 229 -17.52 1.58 6.55
CA GLY A 229 -17.99 2.78 7.24
C GLY A 229 -16.86 3.47 8.02
N THR A 230 -16.01 2.71 8.70
CA THR A 230 -14.82 3.23 9.39
C THR A 230 -13.84 3.86 8.40
N ALA A 231 -13.58 3.24 7.25
CA ALA A 231 -12.71 3.82 6.22
C ALA A 231 -13.26 5.16 5.72
N MET A 232 -14.56 5.24 5.40
CA MET A 232 -15.20 6.49 4.97
C MET A 232 -15.09 7.58 6.06
N LEU A 233 -15.36 7.24 7.32
CA LEU A 233 -15.23 8.17 8.44
C LEU A 233 -13.81 8.68 8.59
N LEU A 234 -12.83 7.78 8.51
CA LEU A 234 -11.41 8.13 8.62
C LEU A 234 -10.95 9.03 7.47
N GLY A 235 -11.47 8.87 6.26
CA GLY A 235 -11.23 9.80 5.16
C GLY A 235 -11.66 11.24 5.50
N PHE A 236 -12.82 11.43 6.11
CA PHE A 236 -13.24 12.75 6.62
C PHE A 236 -12.31 13.25 7.73
N VAL A 237 -11.88 12.36 8.64
CA VAL A 237 -10.91 12.71 9.69
C VAL A 237 -9.58 13.15 9.10
N VAL A 238 -9.06 12.46 8.06
CA VAL A 238 -7.83 12.85 7.34
C VAL A 238 -7.97 14.26 6.77
N ILE A 239 -9.06 14.56 6.06
CA ILE A 239 -9.32 15.91 5.52
C ILE A 239 -9.36 16.93 6.66
N GLY A 240 -10.09 16.66 7.74
CA GLY A 240 -10.19 17.55 8.91
C GLY A 240 -8.82 17.79 9.55
N CYS A 241 -8.03 16.73 9.78
CA CYS A 241 -6.69 16.86 10.34
C CYS A 241 -5.76 17.68 9.43
N LEU A 242 -5.81 17.50 8.12
CA LEU A 242 -5.05 18.30 7.16
C LEU A 242 -5.55 19.76 7.14
N TRP A 243 -6.85 19.99 7.20
CA TRP A 243 -7.44 21.33 7.24
C TRP A 243 -6.97 22.10 8.46
N PHE A 244 -7.04 21.49 9.65
CA PHE A 244 -6.60 22.08 10.92
C PHE A 244 -5.08 21.95 11.18
N ARG A 245 -4.30 21.52 10.17
CA ARG A 245 -2.82 21.37 10.22
C ARG A 245 -2.33 20.41 11.31
N ARG A 246 -3.12 19.42 11.68
CA ARG A 246 -2.80 18.38 12.68
C ARG A 246 -2.11 17.18 11.97
N TYR A 247 -0.93 17.37 11.44
CA TYR A 247 -0.26 16.43 10.54
C TYR A 247 0.02 15.06 11.16
N ASN A 248 0.46 15.00 12.43
CA ASN A 248 0.70 13.74 13.12
C ASN A 248 -0.59 12.92 13.28
N PHE A 249 -1.71 13.56 13.57
CA PHE A 249 -3.02 12.89 13.61
C PHE A 249 -3.48 12.46 12.23
N ALA A 250 -3.22 13.27 11.20
CA ALA A 250 -3.51 12.88 9.81
C ALA A 250 -2.75 11.61 9.41
N ARG A 251 -1.47 11.47 9.83
CA ARG A 251 -0.66 10.27 9.57
C ARG A 251 -1.25 9.03 10.23
N ILE A 252 -1.72 9.15 11.47
CA ILE A 252 -2.38 8.04 12.17
C ILE A 252 -3.71 7.70 11.48
N ALA A 253 -4.50 8.72 11.15
CA ALA A 253 -5.82 8.55 10.53
C ALA A 253 -5.73 7.87 9.16
N VAL A 254 -4.79 8.28 8.28
CA VAL A 254 -4.61 7.65 6.95
C VAL A 254 -4.11 6.20 7.05
N SER A 255 -3.27 5.90 8.03
CA SER A 255 -2.85 4.52 8.29
C SER A 255 -4.03 3.66 8.76
N ALA A 256 -4.84 4.18 9.68
CA ALA A 256 -6.06 3.51 10.14
C ALA A 256 -7.10 3.36 9.02
N GLU A 257 -7.26 4.36 8.13
CA GLU A 257 -8.12 4.29 6.94
C GLU A 257 -7.68 3.16 6.00
N THR A 258 -6.40 3.06 5.71
CA THR A 258 -5.83 1.97 4.88
C THR A 258 -6.10 0.59 5.50
N ILE A 259 -5.91 0.44 6.81
CA ILE A 259 -6.25 -0.79 7.53
C ILE A 259 -7.75 -1.09 7.44
N ALA A 260 -8.60 -0.08 7.65
CA ALA A 260 -10.05 -0.26 7.61
C ALA A 260 -10.56 -0.69 6.22
N ILE A 261 -9.98 -0.16 5.13
CA ILE A 261 -10.26 -0.60 3.76
C ILE A 261 -9.93 -2.09 3.60
N LEU A 262 -8.75 -2.52 4.03
CA LEU A 262 -8.30 -3.90 3.90
C LEU A 262 -9.10 -4.86 4.78
N VAL A 263 -9.43 -4.45 6.02
CA VAL A 263 -10.27 -5.24 6.93
C VAL A 263 -11.68 -5.37 6.38
N GLY A 264 -12.28 -4.31 5.85
CA GLY A 264 -13.59 -4.33 5.21
C GLY A 264 -13.61 -5.25 3.97
N TRP A 265 -12.56 -5.18 3.16
CA TRP A 265 -12.39 -6.09 2.02
C TRP A 265 -12.25 -7.55 2.49
N TYR A 266 -11.34 -7.84 3.43
CA TYR A 266 -11.17 -9.18 3.98
C TYR A 266 -12.47 -9.73 4.58
N ALA A 267 -13.19 -8.96 5.35
CA ALA A 267 -14.47 -9.35 5.95
C ALA A 267 -15.51 -9.71 4.89
N SER A 268 -15.47 -9.07 3.70
CA SER A 268 -16.37 -9.42 2.59
C SER A 268 -16.07 -10.79 1.98
N GLN A 269 -14.81 -11.23 2.05
CA GLN A 269 -14.34 -12.51 1.49
C GLN A 269 -14.50 -13.68 2.45
N ALA A 270 -14.46 -13.42 3.78
CA ALA A 270 -14.45 -14.46 4.79
C ALA A 270 -15.68 -15.41 4.65
N PRO A 271 -15.47 -16.73 4.80
CA PRO A 271 -14.26 -17.44 5.24
C PRO A 271 -13.31 -17.87 4.10
N TYR A 272 -13.47 -17.34 2.91
CA TYR A 272 -12.70 -17.73 1.72
C TYR A 272 -11.35 -16.98 1.66
N LEU A 273 -10.28 -17.71 1.31
CA LEU A 273 -9.02 -17.15 0.86
C LEU A 273 -9.09 -16.87 -0.66
N ILE A 274 -9.71 -17.78 -1.43
CA ILE A 274 -10.05 -17.59 -2.83
C ILE A 274 -11.57 -17.74 -2.95
N PRO A 275 -12.32 -16.67 -3.23
CA PRO A 275 -13.78 -16.70 -3.27
C PRO A 275 -14.35 -17.81 -4.14
N GLY A 276 -15.29 -18.57 -3.59
CA GLY A 276 -15.96 -19.67 -4.29
C GLY A 276 -15.08 -20.90 -4.56
N ARG A 277 -13.80 -20.92 -4.14
CA ARG A 277 -12.85 -22.03 -4.39
C ARG A 277 -12.25 -22.61 -3.14
N LEU A 278 -11.50 -21.80 -2.37
CA LEU A 278 -10.74 -22.25 -1.22
C LEU A 278 -11.04 -21.41 0.02
N THR A 279 -11.43 -22.06 1.11
CA THR A 279 -11.49 -21.43 2.43
C THR A 279 -10.10 -21.45 3.09
N PHE A 280 -9.93 -20.64 4.13
CA PHE A 280 -8.67 -20.67 4.93
C PHE A 280 -8.36 -22.05 5.48
N GLN A 281 -9.37 -22.80 5.92
CA GLN A 281 -9.20 -24.17 6.45
C GLN A 281 -8.79 -25.16 5.37
N GLN A 282 -9.40 -25.09 4.18
CA GLN A 282 -9.10 -25.99 3.06
C GLN A 282 -7.71 -25.73 2.46
N ALA A 283 -7.25 -24.47 2.51
CA ALA A 283 -5.94 -24.08 1.97
C ALA A 283 -4.80 -24.26 2.99
N ALA A 284 -5.11 -24.49 4.27
CA ALA A 284 -4.13 -24.54 5.34
C ALA A 284 -3.19 -25.73 5.23
N ALA A 285 -1.90 -25.49 5.50
CA ALA A 285 -0.89 -26.51 5.71
C ALA A 285 -1.18 -27.31 7.02
N PRO A 286 -0.52 -28.46 7.24
CA PRO A 286 -0.66 -29.22 8.49
C PRO A 286 -0.37 -28.38 9.74
N HIS A 287 -1.04 -28.74 10.86
CA HIS A 287 -0.95 -27.98 12.11
C HIS A 287 0.49 -27.76 12.62
N GLU A 288 1.35 -28.75 12.43
CA GLU A 288 2.76 -28.69 12.81
C GLU A 288 3.50 -27.58 12.04
N THR A 289 3.21 -27.45 10.73
CA THR A 289 3.78 -26.41 9.89
C THR A 289 3.30 -25.03 10.32
N LEU A 290 1.98 -24.86 10.55
CA LEU A 290 1.41 -23.60 11.02
C LEU A 290 2.00 -23.19 12.38
N ARG A 291 2.13 -24.14 13.32
CA ARG A 291 2.72 -23.90 14.63
C ARG A 291 4.19 -23.49 14.52
N ALA A 292 4.97 -24.20 13.72
CA ALA A 292 6.38 -23.89 13.50
C ALA A 292 6.54 -22.51 12.88
N PHE A 293 5.72 -22.17 11.87
CA PHE A 293 5.71 -20.84 11.24
C PHE A 293 5.40 -19.74 12.25
N LEU A 294 4.35 -19.90 13.08
CA LEU A 294 3.98 -18.92 14.09
C LEU A 294 5.08 -18.69 15.12
N LEU A 295 5.75 -19.75 15.58
CA LEU A 295 6.88 -19.63 16.49
C LEU A 295 8.05 -18.90 15.86
N LEU A 296 8.42 -19.24 14.62
CA LEU A 296 9.49 -18.56 13.89
C LEU A 296 9.15 -17.09 13.60
N ALA A 297 7.90 -16.80 13.24
CA ALA A 297 7.42 -15.45 13.03
C ALA A 297 7.48 -14.61 14.34
N ALA A 298 7.11 -15.19 15.47
CA ALA A 298 7.21 -14.54 16.77
C ALA A 298 8.67 -14.24 17.15
N CYS A 299 9.57 -15.22 17.00
CA CYS A 299 11.01 -15.06 17.25
C CYS A 299 11.62 -14.01 16.29
N GLY A 300 11.28 -14.07 14.99
CA GLY A 300 11.74 -13.10 14.01
C GLY A 300 11.24 -11.69 14.29
N SER A 301 9.98 -11.54 14.72
CA SER A 301 9.40 -10.26 15.10
C SER A 301 10.10 -9.63 16.32
N ALA A 302 10.54 -10.44 17.27
CA ALA A 302 11.30 -9.98 18.43
C ALA A 302 12.64 -9.31 18.06
N LEU A 303 13.24 -9.69 16.92
CA LEU A 303 14.44 -9.05 16.37
C LEU A 303 14.08 -7.91 15.41
N LEU A 304 13.09 -8.13 14.55
CA LEU A 304 12.71 -7.19 13.49
C LEU A 304 12.15 -5.88 14.07
N VAL A 305 11.23 -5.96 15.05
CA VAL A 305 10.57 -4.77 15.59
C VAL A 305 11.57 -3.78 16.25
N PRO A 306 12.49 -4.22 17.13
CA PRO A 306 13.50 -3.31 17.67
C PRO A 306 14.45 -2.76 16.59
N SER A 307 14.82 -3.58 15.60
CA SER A 307 15.69 -3.15 14.50
C SER A 307 15.03 -2.07 13.63
N LEU A 308 13.74 -2.24 13.29
CA LEU A 308 12.97 -1.22 12.58
C LEU A 308 12.79 0.04 13.42
N TRP A 309 12.49 -0.10 14.71
CA TRP A 309 12.39 1.05 15.61
C TRP A 309 13.69 1.85 15.65
N LEU A 310 14.85 1.16 15.75
CA LEU A 310 16.17 1.81 15.72
C LEU A 310 16.41 2.51 14.38
N LEU A 311 16.11 1.84 13.25
CA LEU A 311 16.21 2.40 11.90
C LEU A 311 15.42 3.71 11.77
N PHE A 312 14.13 3.67 12.13
CA PHE A 312 13.28 4.86 12.05
C PHE A 312 13.71 5.97 13.02
N ARG A 313 14.21 5.62 14.21
CA ARG A 313 14.75 6.59 15.16
C ARG A 313 16.00 7.28 14.63
N VAL A 314 16.88 6.56 13.94
CA VAL A 314 18.14 7.12 13.40
C VAL A 314 17.88 7.98 12.17
N PHE A 315 17.04 7.52 11.24
CA PHE A 315 16.88 8.18 9.94
C PHE A 315 15.69 9.13 9.83
N LYS A 316 14.73 9.09 10.77
CA LYS A 316 13.51 9.90 10.73
C LYS A 316 13.26 10.70 12.00
N SER A 317 14.30 11.02 12.76
CA SER A 317 14.18 11.75 14.04
C SER A 317 13.83 13.23 13.89
N GLU A 318 14.24 13.88 12.79
CA GLU A 318 14.00 15.31 12.57
C GLU A 318 13.40 15.59 11.19
N PRO A 319 12.37 16.48 11.11
CA PRO A 319 11.86 16.96 9.83
C PRO A 319 12.93 17.79 9.09
N LEU A 320 13.00 17.63 7.78
CA LEU A 320 13.90 18.41 6.93
C LEU A 320 13.49 19.89 6.94
N ASP A 321 14.37 20.76 7.39
CA ASP A 321 14.23 22.21 7.30
C ASP A 321 14.96 22.70 6.05
N PHE A 322 14.20 22.95 4.99
CA PHE A 322 14.71 23.69 3.83
C PHE A 322 14.60 25.19 4.10
N VAL A 323 15.67 25.75 4.67
CA VAL A 323 15.84 27.20 4.72
C VAL A 323 16.04 27.69 3.29
N GLU A 324 15.16 28.56 2.80
CA GLU A 324 15.41 29.32 1.58
C GLU A 324 16.77 30.01 1.71
N HIS A 325 17.80 29.50 1.03
CA HIS A 325 18.95 30.34 0.73
C HIS A 325 18.44 31.45 -0.18
N ARG A 326 18.02 32.56 0.42
CA ARG A 326 17.88 33.83 -0.30
C ARG A 326 19.26 34.12 -0.87
N GLY A 327 19.38 33.93 -2.19
CA GLY A 327 20.55 34.34 -2.94
C GLY A 327 20.81 35.82 -2.68
N GLY A 328 21.99 36.11 -2.16
CA GLY A 328 22.54 37.45 -2.22
C GLY A 328 23.09 37.73 -3.61
#